data_7698c72e3df950e64ff6dc4d24caff47
#
_entry.id   7698c72e3df950e64ff6dc4d24caff47
#
_cell.length_a   1.000
_cell.length_b   1.000
_cell.length_c   1.000
_cell.angle_alpha   90.00
_cell.angle_beta   90.00
_cell.angle_gamma   90.00
#
_symmetry.space_group_name_H-M   'P 1'
#
loop_
_entity.id
_entity.type
_entity.pdbx_description
1 polymer ?
#
loop_
_entity_poly.entity_id
_entity_poly.type
_entity_poly.pdbx_seq_one_letter_code
_entity_poly.pdbx_strand_id
1 'polypeptide(L)'
;LFIDLKHSTNLRTTAKELDVPERRFVRFLIERRFVYRTASGNVLPYANVKNAGLFCVKDYYNHGHIGSYTLVTPQGKLYFAQLREMILLVS
;
A
#
# COMPACT_ATOMS: atom_id res chain seq x y z
N LEU A 1 19.23 -0.96 1.61
CA LEU A 1 18.00 -0.70 2.34
C LEU A 1 17.31 -2.02 2.67
N PHE A 2 17.07 -2.24 3.93
CA PHE A 2 16.46 -3.49 4.38
C PHE A 2 14.94 -3.34 4.43
N ILE A 3 14.23 -4.25 3.76
CA ILE A 3 12.78 -4.27 3.79
C ILE A 3 12.33 -5.44 4.65
N ASP A 4 11.57 -5.13 5.69
CA ASP A 4 11.08 -6.14 6.62
C ASP A 4 9.75 -6.71 6.12
N LEU A 5 9.83 -7.82 5.37
CA LEU A 5 8.64 -8.46 4.82
C LEU A 5 7.78 -9.08 5.92
N LYS A 6 8.38 -9.45 7.03
CA LYS A 6 7.67 -10.11 8.12
C LYS A 6 6.65 -9.19 8.78
N HIS A 7 6.97 -7.89 8.87
CA HIS A 7 6.09 -6.92 9.51
C HIS A 7 5.38 -6.02 8.51
N SER A 8 5.52 -6.31 7.22
CA SER A 8 4.78 -5.60 6.19
C SER A 8 3.39 -6.20 6.05
N THR A 9 2.39 -5.35 5.82
CA THR A 9 1.00 -5.80 5.73
C THR A 9 0.36 -5.26 4.46
N ASN A 10 -0.69 -5.96 3.99
CA ASN A 10 -1.42 -5.52 2.82
C ASN A 10 -2.18 -4.22 3.13
N LEU A 11 -2.77 -3.62 2.09
CA LEU A 11 -3.44 -2.34 2.24
C LEU A 11 -4.62 -2.41 3.21
N ARG A 12 -5.37 -3.50 3.18
CA ARG A 12 -6.52 -3.67 4.06
C ARG A 12 -6.10 -3.71 5.53
N THR A 13 -5.10 -4.53 5.83
CA THR A 13 -4.61 -4.66 7.20
C THR A 13 -3.98 -3.35 7.67
N THR A 14 -3.23 -2.68 6.79
CA THR A 14 -2.62 -1.40 7.12
C THR A 14 -3.69 -0.36 7.46
N ALA A 15 -4.77 -0.32 6.68
CA ALA A 15 -5.85 0.62 6.97
C ALA A 15 -6.46 0.36 8.34
N LYS A 16 -6.62 -0.91 8.72
CA LYS A 16 -7.12 -1.26 10.05
C LYS A 16 -6.16 -0.79 11.14
N GLU A 17 -4.88 -0.98 10.93
CA GLU A 17 -3.87 -0.54 11.91
C GLU A 17 -3.85 0.97 12.06
N LEU A 18 -4.09 1.70 10.97
CA LEU A 18 -4.16 3.15 10.99
C LEU A 18 -5.52 3.68 11.47
N ASP A 19 -6.47 2.78 11.63
CA ASP A 19 -7.83 3.12 12.03
C ASP A 19 -8.48 4.08 11.02
N VAL A 20 -8.38 3.73 9.75
CA VAL A 20 -9.01 4.46 8.66
C VAL A 20 -9.76 3.47 7.77
N PRO A 21 -10.84 3.91 7.10
CA PRO A 21 -11.53 3.03 6.15
C PRO A 21 -10.61 2.65 5.00
N GLU A 22 -10.63 1.37 4.64
CA GLU A 22 -9.78 0.87 3.55
C GLU A 22 -10.01 1.66 2.27
N ARG A 23 -11.27 1.94 1.93
CA ARG A 23 -11.61 2.66 0.70
C ARG A 23 -10.95 4.03 0.65
N ARG A 24 -10.95 4.74 1.78
CA ARG A 24 -10.33 6.07 1.84
C ARG A 24 -8.82 5.99 1.75
N PHE A 25 -8.24 4.98 2.38
CA PHE A 25 -6.80 4.78 2.32
C PHE A 25 -6.34 4.50 0.89
N VAL A 26 -7.01 3.56 0.21
CA VAL A 26 -6.65 3.21 -1.17
C VAL A 26 -6.87 4.41 -2.09
N ARG A 27 -7.97 5.13 -1.94
CA ARG A 27 -8.22 6.31 -2.76
C ARG A 27 -7.17 7.38 -2.52
N PHE A 28 -6.78 7.59 -1.28
CA PHE A 28 -5.72 8.54 -0.96
C PHE A 28 -4.42 8.17 -1.67
N LEU A 29 -4.07 6.90 -1.63
CA LEU A 29 -2.83 6.44 -2.27
C LEU A 29 -2.89 6.63 -3.78
N ILE A 30 -4.03 6.39 -4.40
CA ILE A 30 -4.18 6.57 -5.85
C ILE A 30 -4.15 8.04 -6.21
N GLU A 31 -4.87 8.89 -5.49
CA GLU A 31 -4.94 10.32 -5.80
C GLU A 31 -3.61 11.02 -5.61
N ARG A 32 -2.82 10.56 -4.62
CA ARG A 32 -1.51 11.15 -4.36
C ARG A 32 -0.40 10.50 -5.16
N ARG A 33 -0.74 9.60 -6.09
CA ARG A 33 0.22 8.96 -6.99
C ARG A 33 1.24 8.09 -6.28
N PHE A 34 0.85 7.50 -5.15
CA PHE A 34 1.66 6.48 -4.51
C PHE A 34 1.47 5.13 -5.22
N VAL A 35 0.25 4.84 -5.63
CA VAL A 35 -0.09 3.57 -6.27
C VAL A 35 -0.97 3.81 -7.48
N TYR A 36 -1.09 2.79 -8.32
CA TYR A 36 -1.98 2.82 -9.47
C TYR A 36 -2.74 1.51 -9.57
N ARG A 37 -3.89 1.54 -10.23
CA ARG A 37 -4.70 0.36 -10.42
C ARG A 37 -4.36 -0.27 -11.77
N THR A 38 -4.08 -1.57 -11.74
CA THR A 38 -3.77 -2.32 -12.96
C THR A 38 -5.04 -2.70 -13.70
N ALA A 39 -4.89 -3.18 -14.94
CA ALA A 39 -6.01 -3.65 -15.75
C ALA A 39 -6.76 -4.81 -15.07
N SER A 40 -6.05 -5.62 -14.29
CA SER A 40 -6.67 -6.75 -13.58
C SER A 40 -7.32 -6.33 -12.27
N GLY A 41 -7.25 -5.04 -11.90
CA GLY A 41 -7.87 -4.54 -10.68
C GLY A 41 -6.96 -4.50 -9.47
N ASN A 42 -5.73 -4.96 -9.60
CA ASN A 42 -4.77 -4.89 -8.51
C ASN A 42 -4.25 -3.47 -8.33
N VAL A 43 -3.72 -3.19 -7.15
CA VAL A 43 -3.15 -1.89 -6.83
C VAL A 43 -1.67 -2.09 -6.56
N LEU A 44 -0.82 -1.43 -7.35
CA LEU A 44 0.63 -1.57 -7.26
C LEU A 44 1.29 -0.20 -7.07
N PRO A 45 2.44 -0.14 -6.37
CA PRO A 45 3.11 1.14 -6.16
C PRO A 45 3.89 1.58 -7.38
N TYR A 46 3.97 2.89 -7.58
CA TYR A 46 4.85 3.44 -8.60
C TYR A 46 6.30 3.22 -8.16
N ALA A 47 7.16 2.92 -9.13
CA ALA A 47 8.60 2.77 -8.87
C ALA A 47 9.25 4.15 -8.99
N ASN A 48 9.25 4.90 -7.89
CA ASN A 48 9.86 6.22 -7.86
C ASN A 48 10.47 6.49 -6.49
N VAL A 49 11.21 7.59 -6.39
CA VAL A 49 11.91 7.95 -5.17
C VAL A 49 10.94 8.19 -4.01
N LYS A 50 9.78 8.76 -4.32
CA LYS A 50 8.75 9.06 -3.33
C LYS A 50 8.32 7.82 -2.57
N ASN A 51 8.28 6.66 -3.26
CA ASN A 51 7.83 5.41 -2.67
C ASN A 51 8.97 4.59 -2.07
N ALA A 52 10.20 5.06 -2.13
CA ALA A 52 11.35 4.29 -1.67
C ALA A 52 11.17 3.90 -0.20
N GLY A 53 11.16 2.61 0.06
CA GLY A 53 11.04 2.09 1.42
C GLY A 53 9.64 2.07 2.00
N LEU A 54 8.64 2.65 1.34
CA LEU A 54 7.28 2.68 1.88
C LEU A 54 6.48 1.44 1.55
N PHE A 55 6.78 0.81 0.42
CA PHE A 55 6.04 -0.35 -0.08
C PHE A 55 6.99 -1.44 -0.51
N CYS A 56 6.47 -2.66 -0.54
CA CYS A 56 7.11 -3.76 -1.23
C CYS A 56 6.03 -4.54 -1.96
N VAL A 57 6.43 -5.24 -3.01
CA VAL A 57 5.51 -6.03 -3.83
C VAL A 57 5.85 -7.50 -3.64
N LYS A 58 4.86 -8.30 -3.34
CA LYS A 58 5.05 -9.74 -3.19
C LYS A 58 4.30 -10.45 -4.30
N ASP A 59 5.00 -11.35 -4.99
CA ASP A 59 4.40 -12.16 -6.03
C ASP A 59 3.80 -13.42 -5.41
N TYR A 60 2.76 -13.93 -6.03
CA TYR A 60 2.15 -15.19 -5.61
C TYR A 60 1.86 -16.05 -6.81
N TYR A 61 1.80 -17.34 -6.56
CA TYR A 61 1.45 -18.33 -7.57
C TYR A 61 0.38 -19.24 -6.97
N ASN A 62 -0.75 -19.37 -7.65
CA ASN A 62 -1.84 -20.19 -7.16
C ASN A 62 -2.61 -20.77 -8.34
N HIS A 63 -2.60 -22.11 -8.45
CA HIS A 63 -3.33 -22.84 -9.47
C HIS A 63 -3.05 -22.33 -10.88
N GLY A 64 -1.79 -22.07 -11.19
CA GLY A 64 -1.40 -21.60 -12.52
C GLY A 64 -1.54 -20.11 -12.72
N HIS A 65 -2.03 -19.39 -11.72
CA HIS A 65 -2.14 -17.93 -11.79
C HIS A 65 -0.98 -17.29 -11.08
N ILE A 66 -0.36 -16.32 -11.72
CA ILE A 66 0.72 -15.52 -11.15
C ILE A 66 0.19 -14.11 -10.94
N GLY A 67 0.35 -13.58 -9.76
CA GLY A 67 -0.09 -12.22 -9.47
C GLY A 67 0.85 -11.53 -8.50
N SER A 68 0.57 -10.28 -8.25
CA SER A 68 1.37 -9.46 -7.34
C SER A 68 0.44 -8.64 -6.47
N TYR A 69 0.86 -8.39 -5.24
CA TYR A 69 0.11 -7.51 -4.35
C TYR A 69 1.07 -6.65 -3.56
N THR A 70 0.55 -5.50 -3.15
CA THR A 70 1.34 -4.48 -2.46
C THR A 70 1.27 -4.66 -0.96
N LEU A 71 2.41 -4.55 -0.32
CA LEU A 71 2.51 -4.51 1.13
C LEU A 71 3.06 -3.17 1.55
N VAL A 72 2.61 -2.68 2.70
CA VAL A 72 3.12 -1.46 3.31
C VAL A 72 4.14 -1.86 4.36
N THR A 73 5.33 -1.32 4.25
CA THR A 73 6.43 -1.61 5.17
C THR A 73 6.20 -0.91 6.52
N PRO A 74 6.91 -1.34 7.58
CA PRO A 74 6.84 -0.60 8.84
C PRO A 74 7.18 0.88 8.68
N GLN A 75 8.15 1.20 7.82
CA GLN A 75 8.48 2.59 7.52
C GLN A 75 7.29 3.30 6.87
N GLY A 76 6.63 2.62 5.93
CA GLY A 76 5.45 3.17 5.27
C GLY A 76 4.31 3.40 6.25
N LYS A 77 4.11 2.48 7.19
CA LYS A 77 3.06 2.63 8.19
C LYS A 77 3.28 3.88 9.04
N LEU A 78 4.52 4.13 9.47
CA LEU A 78 4.84 5.33 10.22
C LEU A 78 4.58 6.58 9.40
N TYR A 79 4.96 6.55 8.13
CA TYR A 79 4.75 7.67 7.23
C TYR A 79 3.27 7.98 7.07
N PHE A 80 2.46 6.97 6.78
CA PHE A 80 1.02 7.18 6.56
C PHE A 80 0.27 7.47 7.85
N ALA A 81 0.77 7.02 8.99
CA ALA A 81 0.17 7.40 10.26
C ALA A 81 0.22 8.91 10.47
N GLN A 82 1.28 9.56 10.01
CA GLN A 82 1.40 11.01 10.09
C GLN A 82 0.42 11.73 9.16
N LEU A 83 -0.08 11.03 8.14
CA LEU A 83 -1.00 11.60 7.17
C LEU A 83 -2.43 11.14 7.40
N ARG A 84 -2.72 10.56 8.56
CA ARG A 84 -4.02 9.98 8.86
C ARG A 84 -5.16 10.97 8.66
N GLU A 85 -4.98 12.20 9.12
CA GLU A 85 -6.03 13.23 8.97
C GLU A 85 -6.33 13.48 7.49
N MET A 86 -5.30 13.52 6.66
CA MET A 86 -5.48 13.74 5.23
C MET A 86 -6.20 12.56 4.60
N ILE A 87 -5.90 11.34 5.05
CA ILE A 87 -6.58 10.15 4.55
C ILE A 87 -8.06 10.21 4.88
N LEU A 88 -8.40 10.63 6.08
CA LEU A 88 -9.78 10.72 6.51
C LEU A 88 -10.58 11.80 5.77
N LEU A 89 -9.90 12.76 5.16
CA LEU A 89 -10.57 13.81 4.39
C LEU A 89 -10.90 13.40 2.96
N VAL A 90 -10.43 12.25 2.53
CA VAL A 90 -10.73 11.73 1.19
C VAL A 90 -12.19 11.34 1.11
N SER A 91 -12.89 11.79 0.07
CA SER A 91 -14.33 11.51 -0.11
C SER A 91 -14.61 10.15 -0.75
#